data_086fca5ec762942a14d3c4e53eb8b303
#
_entry.id   086fca5ec762942a14d3c4e53eb8b303
#
_cell.length_a   1.000
_cell.length_b   1.000
_cell.length_c   1.000
_cell.angle_alpha   90.00
_cell.angle_beta   90.00
_cell.angle_gamma   90.00
#
_symmetry.space_group_name_H-M   'P 1'
#
loop_
_entity.id
_entity.type
_entity.pdbx_description
1 polymer ?
#
loop_
_entity_poly.entity_id
_entity_poly.type
_entity_poly.pdbx_seq_one_letter_code
_entity_poly.pdbx_strand_id
1 'polypeptide(L)'
;MKIDSIKVFGERHSGTNAIGYFAGKNFNLKFQHYDFLGWKHRLAPKKDEWSKFEIQNCLFIFCMRNPYSWLPAMHKEPYYDHYPKIKDLSLENFVQFSIEDYENCITMWNQKNDSYFRMSEEVPNSIIINIEDFHADQKKFHERLADLLSRQNMPLVKMNDYVNGRGRHEQKDIASSLQVPALEKSSINIINSFLSTETMKKCNYKLLT
;
A
#
# COMPACT_ATOMS: atom_id res chain seq x y z
N MET A 1 6.33 -18.50 19.06
CA MET A 1 7.14 -17.26 19.17
C MET A 1 6.17 -16.09 19.16
N LYS A 2 6.39 -15.04 19.94
CA LYS A 2 5.43 -13.92 20.04
C LYS A 2 5.81 -12.83 19.05
N ILE A 3 4.89 -12.48 18.15
CA ILE A 3 5.05 -11.32 17.26
C ILE A 3 4.91 -10.05 18.10
N ASP A 4 5.89 -9.16 18.05
CA ASP A 4 5.95 -7.91 18.82
C ASP A 4 6.21 -6.66 17.95
N SER A 5 6.51 -6.86 16.70
CA SER A 5 6.78 -5.77 15.76
C SER A 5 6.06 -5.92 14.43
N ILE A 6 5.94 -4.82 13.70
CA ILE A 6 5.37 -4.77 12.35
C ILE A 6 6.29 -4.05 11.39
N LYS A 7 6.37 -4.56 10.17
CA LYS A 7 6.92 -3.87 9.00
C LYS A 7 5.83 -3.74 7.95
N VAL A 8 5.58 -2.52 7.49
CA VAL A 8 4.58 -2.25 6.47
C VAL A 8 5.29 -1.91 5.17
N PHE A 9 4.88 -2.55 4.09
CA PHE A 9 5.25 -2.20 2.72
C PHE A 9 4.00 -1.81 1.92
N GLY A 10 4.17 -0.99 0.93
CA GLY A 10 3.11 -0.57 0.02
C GLY A 10 3.52 0.70 -0.70
N GLU A 11 3.01 0.92 -1.89
CA GLU A 11 3.33 2.11 -2.64
C GLU A 11 2.78 3.37 -1.95
N ARG A 12 3.34 4.53 -2.27
CA ARG A 12 2.82 5.82 -1.80
C ARG A 12 1.30 5.89 -2.06
N HIS A 13 0.57 6.50 -1.18
CA HIS A 13 -0.92 6.56 -1.21
C HIS A 13 -1.68 5.24 -1.01
N SER A 14 -1.02 4.12 -0.70
CA SER A 14 -1.68 2.84 -0.39
C SER A 14 -2.06 2.68 1.09
N GLY A 15 -2.04 3.75 1.88
CA GLY A 15 -2.50 3.72 3.27
C GLY A 15 -1.53 3.09 4.28
N THR A 16 -0.25 2.92 3.94
CA THR A 16 0.75 2.29 4.80
C THR A 16 0.84 2.87 6.21
N ASN A 17 0.68 4.20 6.35
CA ASN A 17 0.69 4.86 7.66
C ASN A 17 -0.56 4.52 8.48
N ALA A 18 -1.74 4.56 7.84
CA ALA A 18 -3.02 4.27 8.49
C ALA A 18 -3.05 2.84 9.04
N ILE A 19 -2.68 1.88 8.21
CA ILE A 19 -2.66 0.46 8.55
C ILE A 19 -1.61 0.17 9.63
N GLY A 20 -0.41 0.73 9.50
CA GLY A 20 0.63 0.57 10.50
C GLY A 20 0.25 1.16 11.86
N TYR A 21 -0.36 2.36 11.87
CA TYR A 21 -0.86 2.99 13.08
C TYR A 21 -2.00 2.18 13.72
N PHE A 22 -2.95 1.71 12.90
CA PHE A 22 -4.05 0.86 13.36
C PHE A 22 -3.53 -0.42 14.03
N ALA A 23 -2.64 -1.15 13.37
CA ALA A 23 -2.06 -2.38 13.92
C ALA A 23 -1.26 -2.11 15.21
N GLY A 24 -0.45 -1.05 15.23
CA GLY A 24 0.30 -0.63 16.42
C GLY A 24 -0.61 -0.31 17.61
N LYS A 25 -1.69 0.46 17.39
CA LYS A 25 -2.62 0.87 18.46
C LYS A 25 -3.45 -0.30 18.99
N ASN A 26 -3.98 -1.14 18.11
CA ASN A 26 -4.86 -2.23 18.53
C ASN A 26 -4.10 -3.40 19.16
N PHE A 27 -2.84 -3.63 18.78
CA PHE A 27 -2.10 -4.82 19.20
C PHE A 27 -0.78 -4.52 19.92
N ASN A 28 -0.49 -3.25 20.21
CA ASN A 28 0.74 -2.81 20.85
C ASN A 28 2.00 -3.37 20.17
N LEU A 29 2.05 -3.25 18.84
CA LEU A 29 3.17 -3.70 18.02
C LEU A 29 4.13 -2.54 17.75
N LYS A 30 5.43 -2.80 17.86
CA LYS A 30 6.47 -1.82 17.54
C LYS A 30 6.56 -1.64 16.02
N PHE A 31 6.47 -0.41 15.55
CA PHE A 31 6.64 -0.11 14.13
C PHE A 31 8.12 -0.14 13.75
N GLN A 32 8.46 -0.94 12.74
CA GLN A 32 9.81 -1.01 12.17
C GLN A 32 9.98 0.04 11.07
N HIS A 33 11.00 0.88 11.24
CA HIS A 33 11.29 1.99 10.33
C HIS A 33 12.28 1.61 9.20
N TYR A 34 13.03 2.59 8.75
CA TYR A 34 13.95 2.46 7.62
C TYR A 34 15.10 1.48 7.88
N ASP A 35 15.62 1.44 9.09
CA ASP A 35 16.74 0.60 9.49
C ASP A 35 16.47 -0.90 9.35
N PHE A 36 15.20 -1.28 9.38
CA PHE A 36 14.76 -2.65 9.19
C PHE A 36 14.18 -2.81 7.78
N LEU A 37 14.96 -3.40 6.88
CA LEU A 37 14.58 -3.72 5.50
C LEU A 37 14.28 -2.52 4.60
N GLY A 38 14.77 -1.34 4.96
CA GLY A 38 14.71 -0.14 4.12
C GLY A 38 13.36 0.57 4.08
N TRP A 39 13.19 1.38 3.05
CA TRP A 39 12.02 2.22 2.89
C TRP A 39 10.75 1.42 2.54
N LYS A 40 9.63 1.79 3.14
CA LYS A 40 8.34 1.09 2.98
C LYS A 40 7.73 1.17 1.58
N HIS A 41 8.17 2.10 0.73
CA HIS A 41 7.67 2.27 -0.64
C HIS A 41 8.63 1.73 -1.71
N ARG A 42 9.67 0.99 -1.30
CA ARG A 42 10.58 0.29 -2.22
C ARG A 42 9.96 -1.02 -2.74
N LEU A 43 10.60 -1.65 -3.72
CA LEU A 43 10.39 -3.06 -3.99
C LEU A 43 10.60 -3.88 -2.71
N ALA A 44 9.78 -4.89 -2.48
CA ALA A 44 10.00 -5.79 -1.35
C ALA A 44 11.38 -6.44 -1.43
N PRO A 45 12.11 -6.51 -0.30
CA PRO A 45 13.43 -7.14 -0.26
C PRO A 45 13.39 -8.57 -0.79
N LYS A 46 14.48 -8.99 -1.43
CA LYS A 46 14.68 -10.38 -1.83
C LYS A 46 15.16 -11.20 -0.64
N LYS A 47 15.13 -12.54 -0.78
CA LYS A 47 15.50 -13.47 0.29
C LYS A 47 16.92 -13.26 0.82
N ASP A 48 17.87 -12.94 -0.03
CA ASP A 48 19.26 -12.64 0.33
C ASP A 48 19.41 -11.33 1.12
N GLU A 49 18.46 -10.41 1.00
CA GLU A 49 18.40 -9.19 1.80
C GLU A 49 17.74 -9.44 3.17
N TRP A 50 16.49 -9.98 3.16
CA TRP A 50 15.73 -10.09 4.41
C TRP A 50 16.19 -11.23 5.32
N SER A 51 16.85 -12.28 4.79
CA SER A 51 17.40 -13.38 5.61
C SER A 51 18.53 -12.94 6.55
N LYS A 52 19.08 -11.75 6.36
CA LYS A 52 20.08 -11.15 7.25
C LYS A 52 19.49 -10.55 8.53
N PHE A 53 18.17 -10.50 8.64
CA PHE A 53 17.44 -9.92 9.76
C PHE A 53 16.67 -10.98 10.52
N GLU A 54 16.48 -10.77 11.82
CA GLU A 54 15.56 -11.58 12.62
C GLU A 54 14.12 -11.17 12.33
N ILE A 55 13.44 -11.96 11.50
CA ILE A 55 12.09 -11.64 11.01
C ILE A 55 10.98 -12.46 11.68
N GLN A 56 11.32 -13.42 12.52
CA GLN A 56 10.37 -14.39 13.09
C GLN A 56 9.33 -13.75 14.03
N ASN A 57 9.71 -12.65 14.71
CA ASN A 57 8.84 -11.89 15.59
C ASN A 57 8.22 -10.64 14.93
N CYS A 58 8.40 -10.49 13.63
CA CYS A 58 7.86 -9.37 12.85
C CYS A 58 6.68 -9.81 11.99
N LEU A 59 5.58 -9.06 12.06
CA LEU A 59 4.48 -9.16 11.11
C LEU A 59 4.74 -8.24 9.92
N PHE A 60 4.71 -8.80 8.73
CA PHE A 60 4.78 -8.04 7.47
C PHE A 60 3.38 -7.73 6.96
N ILE A 61 3.10 -6.44 6.74
CA ILE A 61 1.83 -5.99 6.18
C ILE A 61 2.10 -5.37 4.81
N PHE A 62 1.48 -5.90 3.77
CA PHE A 62 1.60 -5.40 2.40
C PHE A 62 0.31 -4.70 2.00
N CYS A 63 0.41 -3.39 1.75
CA CYS A 63 -0.73 -2.52 1.45
C CYS A 63 -0.86 -2.32 -0.05
N MET A 64 -2.00 -2.72 -0.60
CA MET A 64 -2.36 -2.53 -1.99
C MET A 64 -3.41 -1.41 -2.13
N ARG A 65 -3.47 -0.78 -3.29
CA ARG A 65 -4.52 0.15 -3.67
C ARG A 65 -4.89 -0.03 -5.13
N ASN A 66 -6.17 0.09 -5.44
CA ASN A 66 -6.69 0.03 -6.80
C ASN A 66 -5.96 1.04 -7.69
N PRO A 67 -5.35 0.63 -8.82
CA PRO A 67 -4.54 1.51 -9.65
C PRO A 67 -5.32 2.70 -10.20
N TYR A 68 -6.61 2.55 -10.48
CA TYR A 68 -7.44 3.65 -11.01
C TYR A 68 -7.75 4.74 -9.97
N SER A 69 -7.79 4.41 -8.69
CA SER A 69 -7.88 5.40 -7.61
C SER A 69 -6.51 5.88 -7.13
N TRP A 70 -5.48 5.03 -7.27
CA TRP A 70 -4.11 5.34 -6.89
C TRP A 70 -3.45 6.35 -7.84
N LEU A 71 -3.62 6.17 -9.16
CA LEU A 71 -3.02 7.04 -10.19
C LEU A 71 -3.34 8.53 -10.01
N PRO A 72 -4.60 8.94 -9.84
CA PRO A 72 -4.92 10.35 -9.60
C PRO A 72 -4.31 10.90 -8.31
N ALA A 73 -4.22 10.08 -7.26
CA ALA A 73 -3.58 10.48 -6.02
C ALA A 73 -2.06 10.65 -6.20
N MET A 74 -1.43 9.77 -6.96
CA MET A 74 -0.03 9.82 -7.30
C MET A 74 0.31 10.99 -8.23
N HIS A 75 -0.56 11.31 -9.19
CA HIS A 75 -0.43 12.48 -10.05
C HIS A 75 -0.51 13.80 -9.27
N LYS A 76 -1.45 13.88 -8.33
CA LYS A 76 -1.65 15.06 -7.48
C LYS A 76 -0.51 15.31 -6.49
N GLU A 77 0.04 14.24 -5.93
CA GLU A 77 1.09 14.31 -4.91
C GLU A 77 2.13 13.19 -5.12
N PRO A 78 2.98 13.33 -6.16
CA PRO A 78 4.00 12.34 -6.50
C PRO A 78 5.14 12.34 -5.49
N TYR A 79 6.18 11.56 -5.76
CA TYR A 79 7.45 11.73 -5.07
C TYR A 79 8.00 13.14 -5.28
N TYR A 80 8.55 13.70 -4.21
CA TYR A 80 8.96 15.10 -4.18
C TYR A 80 9.87 15.51 -5.36
N ASP A 81 10.83 14.66 -5.71
CA ASP A 81 11.81 14.94 -6.77
C ASP A 81 11.20 14.96 -8.18
N HIS A 82 10.00 14.37 -8.34
CA HIS A 82 9.29 14.33 -9.62
C HIS A 82 8.22 15.42 -9.74
N TYR A 83 7.79 16.00 -8.62
CA TYR A 83 6.71 16.97 -8.61
C TYR A 83 6.88 18.14 -9.60
N PRO A 84 8.07 18.81 -9.69
CA PRO A 84 8.25 19.90 -10.62
C PRO A 84 8.09 19.52 -12.10
N LYS A 85 8.30 18.24 -12.43
CA LYS A 85 8.27 17.73 -13.81
C LYS A 85 6.88 17.31 -14.24
N ILE A 86 6.03 16.89 -13.29
CA ILE A 86 4.74 16.23 -13.60
C ILE A 86 3.51 17.04 -13.22
N LYS A 87 3.66 18.13 -12.43
CA LYS A 87 2.55 18.93 -11.92
C LYS A 87 1.61 19.50 -12.99
N ASP A 88 2.14 19.74 -14.19
CA ASP A 88 1.42 20.35 -15.32
C ASP A 88 1.08 19.32 -16.41
N LEU A 89 1.38 18.03 -16.20
CA LEU A 89 1.01 16.98 -17.14
C LEU A 89 -0.47 16.66 -17.06
N SER A 90 -1.10 16.31 -18.19
CA SER A 90 -2.39 15.62 -18.16
C SER A 90 -2.22 14.23 -17.53
N LEU A 91 -3.33 13.60 -17.11
CA LEU A 91 -3.28 12.25 -16.54
C LEU A 91 -2.69 11.25 -17.56
N GLU A 92 -3.06 11.35 -18.82
CA GLU A 92 -2.56 10.50 -19.91
C GLU A 92 -1.03 10.63 -20.10
N ASN A 93 -0.52 11.86 -20.05
CA ASN A 93 0.92 12.11 -20.14
C ASN A 93 1.65 11.65 -18.88
N PHE A 94 1.04 11.82 -17.71
CA PHE A 94 1.59 11.32 -16.45
C PHE A 94 1.70 9.79 -16.43
N VAL A 95 0.68 9.10 -16.91
CA VAL A 95 0.69 7.62 -16.99
C VAL A 95 1.87 7.10 -17.79
N GLN A 96 2.30 7.83 -18.82
CA GLN A 96 3.41 7.48 -19.70
C GLN A 96 4.76 8.06 -19.25
N PHE A 97 4.77 8.86 -18.20
CA PHE A 97 5.98 9.50 -17.69
C PHE A 97 6.87 8.49 -16.93
N SER A 98 8.15 8.44 -17.28
CA SER A 98 9.13 7.61 -16.57
C SER A 98 9.34 8.12 -15.15
N ILE A 99 9.26 7.24 -14.17
CA ILE A 99 9.42 7.59 -12.74
C ILE A 99 10.44 6.65 -12.09
N GLU A 100 11.42 7.21 -11.40
CA GLU A 100 12.57 6.44 -10.90
C GLU A 100 13.21 5.61 -12.04
N ASP A 101 13.44 4.33 -11.83
CA ASP A 101 14.00 3.40 -12.83
C ASP A 101 12.90 2.65 -13.60
N TYR A 102 11.65 3.09 -13.51
CA TYR A 102 10.51 2.46 -14.17
C TYR A 102 10.11 3.21 -15.45
N GLU A 103 9.72 2.44 -16.46
CA GLU A 103 9.21 2.98 -17.73
C GLU A 103 8.08 3.99 -17.50
N ASN A 104 7.18 3.69 -16.57
CA ASN A 104 6.09 4.56 -16.15
C ASN A 104 5.58 4.16 -14.76
N CYS A 105 4.68 4.98 -14.20
CA CYS A 105 4.15 4.75 -12.86
C CYS A 105 3.30 3.46 -12.75
N ILE A 106 2.67 2.97 -13.83
CA ILE A 106 1.89 1.73 -13.80
C ILE A 106 2.82 0.52 -13.79
N THR A 107 3.90 0.54 -14.58
CA THR A 107 4.95 -0.48 -14.53
C THR A 107 5.55 -0.56 -13.11
N MET A 108 5.78 0.60 -12.48
CA MET A 108 6.20 0.67 -11.08
C MET A 108 5.17 0.01 -10.14
N TRP A 109 3.87 0.33 -10.31
CA TRP A 109 2.79 -0.25 -9.50
C TRP A 109 2.73 -1.79 -9.66
N ASN A 110 2.80 -2.30 -10.89
CA ASN A 110 2.83 -3.74 -11.17
C ASN A 110 4.00 -4.42 -10.45
N GLN A 111 5.23 -3.96 -10.71
CA GLN A 111 6.44 -4.59 -10.20
C GLN A 111 6.53 -4.55 -8.67
N LYS A 112 6.13 -3.44 -8.04
CA LYS A 112 6.13 -3.33 -6.58
C LYS A 112 5.11 -4.27 -5.97
N ASN A 113 3.87 -4.31 -6.50
CA ASN A 113 2.85 -5.22 -5.98
C ASN A 113 3.25 -6.70 -6.17
N ASP A 114 3.80 -7.08 -7.32
CA ASP A 114 4.31 -8.43 -7.53
C ASP A 114 5.44 -8.79 -6.53
N SER A 115 6.32 -7.84 -6.23
CA SER A 115 7.37 -8.05 -5.23
C SER A 115 6.79 -8.25 -3.82
N TYR A 116 5.69 -7.58 -3.49
CA TYR A 116 5.00 -7.74 -2.21
C TYR A 116 4.33 -9.11 -2.11
N PHE A 117 3.68 -9.60 -3.17
CA PHE A 117 3.14 -10.96 -3.22
C PHE A 117 4.26 -11.99 -3.02
N ARG A 118 5.35 -11.89 -3.78
CA ARG A 118 6.49 -12.80 -3.64
C ARG A 118 7.00 -12.83 -2.20
N MET A 119 7.29 -11.69 -1.60
CA MET A 119 7.80 -11.66 -0.22
C MET A 119 6.77 -12.18 0.79
N SER A 120 5.47 -11.95 0.55
CA SER A 120 4.42 -12.45 1.45
C SER A 120 4.34 -13.97 1.52
N GLU A 121 4.75 -14.66 0.45
CA GLU A 121 4.82 -16.13 0.39
C GLU A 121 6.09 -16.69 1.04
N GLU A 122 7.15 -15.87 1.13
CA GLU A 122 8.47 -16.28 1.61
C GLU A 122 8.67 -16.05 3.11
N VAL A 123 7.98 -15.07 3.70
CA VAL A 123 8.17 -14.71 5.12
C VAL A 123 7.15 -15.40 6.04
N PRO A 124 7.53 -15.70 7.30
CA PRO A 124 6.71 -16.56 8.16
C PRO A 124 5.39 -15.92 8.61
N ASN A 125 5.35 -14.60 8.74
CA ASN A 125 4.19 -13.88 9.27
C ASN A 125 3.86 -12.72 8.34
N SER A 126 2.85 -12.87 7.52
CA SER A 126 2.47 -11.83 6.56
C SER A 126 0.96 -11.72 6.37
N ILE A 127 0.53 -10.53 5.96
CA ILE A 127 -0.83 -10.25 5.54
C ILE A 127 -0.83 -9.23 4.41
N ILE A 128 -1.59 -9.51 3.37
CA ILE A 128 -1.88 -8.56 2.29
C ILE A 128 -3.23 -7.91 2.56
N ILE A 129 -3.32 -6.61 2.37
CA ILE A 129 -4.54 -5.83 2.57
C ILE A 129 -4.74 -4.80 1.46
N ASN A 130 -5.92 -4.75 0.90
CA ASN A 130 -6.37 -3.64 0.07
C ASN A 130 -6.85 -2.52 0.98
N ILE A 131 -6.40 -1.30 0.74
CA ILE A 131 -6.76 -0.15 1.58
C ILE A 131 -8.26 0.14 1.53
N GLU A 132 -8.92 -0.17 0.42
CA GLU A 132 -10.37 -0.07 0.25
C GLU A 132 -11.10 -0.99 1.21
N ASP A 133 -10.67 -2.26 1.32
CA ASP A 133 -11.25 -3.25 2.25
C ASP A 133 -11.04 -2.84 3.71
N PHE A 134 -9.87 -2.30 4.03
CA PHE A 134 -9.59 -1.78 5.37
C PHE A 134 -10.53 -0.64 5.76
N HIS A 135 -10.76 0.31 4.84
CA HIS A 135 -11.67 1.43 5.11
C HIS A 135 -13.14 0.99 5.15
N ALA A 136 -13.52 0.02 4.34
CA ALA A 136 -14.87 -0.52 4.33
C ALA A 136 -15.20 -1.29 5.64
N ASP A 137 -14.25 -2.06 6.16
CA ASP A 137 -14.48 -2.88 7.35
C ASP A 137 -13.21 -3.06 8.20
N GLN A 138 -12.94 -2.06 9.07
CA GLN A 138 -11.82 -2.12 10.01
C GLN A 138 -11.96 -3.26 11.04
N LYS A 139 -13.19 -3.67 11.35
CA LYS A 139 -13.45 -4.76 12.29
C LYS A 139 -12.96 -6.08 11.72
N LYS A 140 -13.29 -6.36 10.48
CA LYS A 140 -12.82 -7.57 9.78
C LYS A 140 -11.28 -7.62 9.71
N PHE A 141 -10.63 -6.49 9.46
CA PHE A 141 -9.16 -6.43 9.48
C PHE A 141 -8.60 -6.67 10.88
N HIS A 142 -9.22 -6.10 11.92
CA HIS A 142 -8.85 -6.32 13.31
C HIS A 142 -8.95 -7.81 13.67
N GLU A 143 -10.04 -8.48 13.33
CA GLU A 143 -10.25 -9.91 13.58
C GLU A 143 -9.17 -10.76 12.88
N ARG A 144 -8.86 -10.47 11.62
CA ARG A 144 -7.77 -11.16 10.89
C ARG A 144 -6.40 -10.98 11.56
N LEU A 145 -6.10 -9.79 12.07
CA LEU A 145 -4.88 -9.54 12.82
C LEU A 145 -4.88 -10.28 14.18
N ALA A 146 -6.01 -10.27 14.89
CA ALA A 146 -6.16 -10.97 16.16
C ALA A 146 -5.90 -12.48 16.01
N ASP A 147 -6.43 -13.08 14.96
CA ASP A 147 -6.23 -14.50 14.64
C ASP A 147 -4.75 -14.79 14.33
N LEU A 148 -4.15 -14.02 13.43
CA LEU A 148 -2.77 -14.18 13.03
C LEU A 148 -1.79 -13.99 14.20
N LEU A 149 -2.10 -13.05 15.10
CA LEU A 149 -1.28 -12.77 16.28
C LEU A 149 -1.60 -13.69 17.48
N SER A 150 -2.61 -14.56 17.37
CA SER A 150 -3.14 -15.36 18.49
C SER A 150 -3.50 -14.49 19.71
N ARG A 151 -4.06 -13.30 19.47
CA ARG A 151 -4.45 -12.31 20.48
C ARG A 151 -5.95 -12.06 20.44
N GLN A 152 -6.72 -13.08 20.81
CA GLN A 152 -8.18 -13.00 20.88
C GLN A 152 -8.63 -11.99 21.95
N ASN A 153 -9.83 -11.44 21.75
CA ASN A 153 -10.52 -10.54 22.70
C ASN A 153 -9.82 -9.16 22.90
N MET A 154 -8.96 -8.73 21.99
CA MET A 154 -8.45 -7.36 22.01
C MET A 154 -9.57 -6.37 21.63
N PRO A 155 -9.77 -5.29 22.40
CA PRO A 155 -10.79 -4.30 22.05
C PRO A 155 -10.41 -3.57 20.75
N LEU A 156 -11.40 -3.40 19.87
CA LEU A 156 -11.21 -2.65 18.64
C LEU A 156 -11.18 -1.14 18.93
N VAL A 157 -10.06 -0.51 18.61
CA VAL A 157 -9.95 0.94 18.52
C VAL A 157 -10.09 1.32 17.04
N LYS A 158 -11.26 1.81 16.66
CA LYS A 158 -11.49 2.30 15.30
C LYS A 158 -10.65 3.54 15.01
N MET A 159 -10.14 3.61 13.82
CA MET A 159 -9.61 4.86 13.30
C MET A 159 -10.79 5.66 12.74
N ASN A 160 -11.25 6.61 13.53
CA ASN A 160 -12.13 7.66 13.04
C ASN A 160 -11.23 8.68 12.37
N ASP A 161 -11.42 8.89 11.09
CA ASP A 161 -10.70 9.86 10.30
C ASP A 161 -9.18 9.83 10.49
N TYR A 162 -8.49 9.57 9.44
CA TYR A 162 -7.07 9.39 9.42
C TYR A 162 -6.32 10.56 10.10
N VAL A 163 -5.69 10.32 11.21
CA VAL A 163 -4.71 11.23 11.79
C VAL A 163 -3.38 10.97 11.10
N ASN A 164 -3.01 11.83 10.18
CA ASN A 164 -1.69 11.84 9.65
C ASN A 164 -0.69 12.03 10.80
N GLY A 165 0.21 11.09 11.05
CA GLY A 165 1.22 11.15 12.11
C GLY A 165 2.18 12.34 12.03
N ARG A 166 2.01 13.23 11.06
CA ARG A 166 2.75 14.49 10.89
C ARG A 166 1.89 15.75 10.98
N GLY A 167 0.60 15.66 11.30
CA GLY A 167 -0.26 16.81 11.54
C GLY A 167 -0.46 17.75 10.33
N ARG A 168 -0.20 17.30 9.11
CA ARG A 168 -0.12 18.19 7.93
C ARG A 168 -1.31 18.15 6.98
N HIS A 169 -2.32 17.36 7.23
CA HIS A 169 -3.50 17.35 6.36
C HIS A 169 -4.75 17.49 7.21
N GLU A 170 -5.53 18.50 6.89
CA GLU A 170 -6.93 18.59 7.26
C GLU A 170 -7.65 17.29 6.97
N GLN A 171 -8.63 16.93 7.78
CA GLN A 171 -9.51 15.79 7.59
C GLN A 171 -10.04 15.77 6.15
N LYS A 172 -9.35 15.11 5.26
CA LYS A 172 -9.88 14.81 3.94
C LYS A 172 -10.67 13.52 4.07
N ASP A 173 -11.84 13.53 3.50
CA ASP A 173 -12.64 12.32 3.32
C ASP A 173 -11.82 11.27 2.54
N ILE A 174 -11.15 10.40 3.30
CA ILE A 174 -10.30 9.36 2.73
C ILE A 174 -11.16 8.37 1.95
N ALA A 175 -12.38 8.12 2.40
CA ALA A 175 -13.28 7.20 1.71
C ALA A 175 -13.55 7.69 0.29
N SER A 176 -13.78 9.00 0.08
CA SER A 176 -13.94 9.55 -1.27
C SER A 176 -12.68 9.46 -2.11
N SER A 177 -11.50 9.60 -1.49
CA SER A 177 -10.23 9.51 -2.21
C SER A 177 -9.90 8.09 -2.70
N LEU A 178 -10.50 7.06 -2.09
CA LEU A 178 -10.33 5.67 -2.48
C LEU A 178 -11.29 5.22 -3.58
N GLN A 179 -12.33 6.01 -3.84
CA GLN A 179 -13.23 5.73 -4.95
C GLN A 179 -12.49 5.92 -6.28
N VAL A 180 -12.79 5.04 -7.22
CA VAL A 180 -12.31 5.23 -8.60
C VAL A 180 -13.04 6.42 -9.18
N PRO A 181 -12.33 7.50 -9.58
CA PRO A 181 -12.97 8.67 -10.18
C PRO A 181 -13.54 8.34 -11.56
N ALA A 182 -14.43 9.17 -12.06
CA ALA A 182 -14.79 9.12 -13.46
C ALA A 182 -13.56 9.40 -14.32
N LEU A 183 -13.17 8.43 -15.16
CA LEU A 183 -12.05 8.53 -16.07
C LEU A 183 -12.57 8.52 -17.50
N GLU A 184 -11.95 9.33 -18.36
CA GLU A 184 -12.20 9.29 -19.79
C GLU A 184 -11.80 7.93 -20.39
N LYS A 185 -12.52 7.48 -21.40
CA LYS A 185 -12.25 6.19 -22.04
C LYS A 185 -10.82 6.10 -22.60
N SER A 186 -10.29 7.19 -23.13
CA SER A 186 -8.88 7.29 -23.56
C SER A 186 -7.91 7.00 -22.43
N SER A 187 -8.11 7.62 -21.26
CA SER A 187 -7.29 7.40 -20.07
C SER A 187 -7.36 5.95 -19.60
N ILE A 188 -8.58 5.35 -19.57
CA ILE A 188 -8.76 3.94 -19.24
C ILE A 188 -7.97 3.03 -20.18
N ASN A 189 -8.04 3.27 -21.48
CA ASN A 189 -7.33 2.47 -22.48
C ASN A 189 -5.81 2.55 -22.29
N ILE A 190 -5.27 3.76 -22.07
CA ILE A 190 -3.83 3.96 -21.81
C ILE A 190 -3.42 3.25 -20.49
N ILE A 191 -4.19 3.40 -19.43
CA ILE A 191 -3.93 2.74 -18.15
C ILE A 191 -3.92 1.21 -18.35
N ASN A 192 -4.94 0.67 -19.02
CA ASN A 192 -5.08 -0.77 -19.26
C ASN A 192 -3.94 -1.34 -20.10
N SER A 193 -3.36 -0.56 -21.03
CA SER A 193 -2.27 -1.04 -21.88
C SER A 193 -0.98 -1.35 -21.09
N PHE A 194 -0.81 -0.77 -19.91
CA PHE A 194 0.35 -1.00 -19.04
C PHE A 194 0.04 -1.88 -17.82
N LEU A 195 -1.24 -2.09 -17.48
CA LEU A 195 -1.61 -2.91 -16.33
C LEU A 195 -1.36 -4.39 -16.59
N SER A 196 -0.68 -5.04 -15.66
CA SER A 196 -0.57 -6.51 -15.62
C SER A 196 -1.89 -7.12 -15.17
N THR A 197 -2.53 -7.89 -16.06
CA THR A 197 -3.75 -8.62 -15.73
C THR A 197 -3.55 -9.64 -14.59
N GLU A 198 -2.35 -10.22 -14.50
CA GLU A 198 -1.98 -11.14 -13.44
C GLU A 198 -1.89 -10.42 -12.09
N THR A 199 -1.19 -9.29 -12.04
CA THR A 199 -1.07 -8.47 -10.82
C THR A 199 -2.44 -7.96 -10.37
N MET A 200 -3.28 -7.48 -11.31
CA MET A 200 -4.66 -7.06 -11.03
C MET A 200 -5.47 -8.19 -10.40
N LYS A 201 -5.36 -9.41 -10.96
CA LYS A 201 -6.05 -10.60 -10.43
C LYS A 201 -5.55 -10.96 -9.01
N LYS A 202 -4.23 -10.95 -8.79
CA LYS A 202 -3.65 -11.19 -7.46
C LYS A 202 -4.13 -10.17 -6.42
N CYS A 203 -4.24 -8.90 -6.82
CA CYS A 203 -4.79 -7.82 -5.98
C CYS A 203 -6.32 -7.87 -5.82
N ASN A 204 -7.02 -8.79 -6.50
CA ASN A 204 -8.48 -8.84 -6.55
C ASN A 204 -9.12 -7.56 -7.14
N TYR A 205 -8.45 -6.92 -8.10
CA TYR A 205 -8.98 -5.79 -8.85
C TYR A 205 -9.39 -6.21 -10.26
N LYS A 206 -10.34 -5.46 -10.85
CA LYS A 206 -10.83 -5.67 -12.22
C LYS A 206 -10.39 -4.52 -13.12
N LEU A 207 -10.09 -4.83 -14.37
CA LEU A 207 -9.91 -3.82 -15.40
C LEU A 207 -11.23 -3.08 -15.64
N LEU A 208 -11.15 -1.76 -15.80
CA LEU A 208 -12.27 -0.95 -16.28
C LEU A 208 -12.42 -1.14 -17.81
N THR A 209 -13.65 -1.05 -18.30
CA THR A 209 -14.01 -1.19 -19.73
C THR A 209 -14.66 0.07 -20.27
#